data_8a23bfd32ea49359b8107e34697821fb
#
_entry.id   8a23bfd32ea49359b8107e34697821fb
#
_cell.length_a   1.000
_cell.length_b   1.000
_cell.length_c   1.000
_cell.angle_alpha   90.00
_cell.angle_beta   90.00
_cell.angle_gamma   90.00
#
_symmetry.space_group_name_H-M   'P 1'
#
loop_
_entity.id
_entity.type
_entity.pdbx_description
1 polymer ?
#
loop_
_entity_poly.entity_id
_entity_poly.type
_entity_poly.pdbx_seq_one_letter_code
_entity_poly.pdbx_strand_id
1 'polypeptide(L)'
;MTPTQSAIETAQPRSRLYLCALVLLWLVIYVPGLFAPALFDDADSVHAEAAREILLRHDWVTLHADGIRYLEKAPLLYWTIAASFRVFGVQEWSARLPLALGVLATMLAVFALGRRAAGEKAGFYSALTLATSLGIYIFTRILIPDLLVGLWLTLSCYFFFRILEQQKPSRGACWGLAAAAALSVLTKGLIGLVFPAAIVFLYLLLTRDLRRLLRMRLLSSAAVFLLIAAPWHILAGIRNPAAGEARGFFWFYFVNEHFLRYLNQRVPRDYDTVPLLAFWALALVWLAPWCAFLPPSLARAPHRRRDFAHALDRQQRAGLLLAIWAAVILVFFSFSTRQEYYTIPALPALALLVGGWLAQESEGSPESPRLRRAGRMSALCLFTVGIIVFVATMGLLMLSKRPPAGAELADLLKRNPEQYALSLGHVFDLTPQALGWFRGELAIVGLGFLIGTGLAWHTRRRNLPGVSNAALALMMVAILFAVWLALQKFAPILGSKELAVAIQRVYRPGDVIVINGEYESGSTLNFYTGIPVRILHERSANLWYGSFFPDAPQVFETDASIARLWDGSTRVFLWTDVRDVPQLAAKPAFELAHSGGKYILTNRRD
;
A
#
# COMPACT_ATOMS: atom_id res chain seq x y z
N MET A 1 -0.66 -64.05 -14.59
CA MET A 1 -1.54 -62.93 -15.00
C MET A 1 -1.15 -61.74 -14.16
N THR A 2 -0.39 -60.84 -14.70
CA THR A 2 0.05 -59.60 -14.13
C THR A 2 -1.11 -58.58 -14.13
N PRO A 3 -1.42 -57.90 -13.00
CA PRO A 3 -2.40 -56.83 -13.06
C PRO A 3 -1.77 -55.58 -13.66
N THR A 4 -2.42 -55.15 -14.68
CA THR A 4 -2.39 -53.91 -15.44
C THR A 4 -1.86 -52.72 -14.67
N GLN A 5 -0.76 -52.16 -15.15
CA GLN A 5 -0.38 -50.76 -15.02
C GLN A 5 -1.44 -49.91 -15.77
N SER A 6 -2.52 -49.54 -15.08
CA SER A 6 -3.50 -48.60 -15.60
C SER A 6 -3.32 -47.26 -14.95
N ALA A 7 -2.92 -46.31 -15.81
CA ALA A 7 -3.25 -44.89 -15.74
C ALA A 7 -2.81 -44.13 -14.47
N ILE A 8 -1.53 -43.85 -14.37
CA ILE A 8 -1.13 -42.53 -13.88
C ILE A 8 -1.42 -41.59 -15.08
N GLU A 9 -2.64 -41.10 -15.17
CA GLU A 9 -2.92 -39.93 -15.98
C GLU A 9 -2.00 -38.80 -15.48
N THR A 10 -0.96 -38.54 -16.25
CA THR A 10 -0.11 -37.37 -16.08
C THR A 10 -0.99 -36.16 -16.33
N ALA A 11 -1.61 -35.64 -15.26
CA ALA A 11 -2.32 -34.36 -15.30
C ALA A 11 -1.35 -33.31 -15.85
N GLN A 12 -1.60 -32.86 -17.08
CA GLN A 12 -0.80 -31.81 -17.70
C GLN A 12 -0.68 -30.63 -16.75
N PRO A 13 0.51 -30.03 -16.60
CA PRO A 13 0.71 -28.94 -15.68
C PRO A 13 -0.23 -27.78 -16.04
N ARG A 14 -1.20 -27.50 -15.17
CA ARG A 14 -2.17 -26.40 -15.33
C ARG A 14 -1.55 -25.02 -15.06
N SER A 15 -0.25 -24.96 -14.80
CA SER A 15 0.47 -23.72 -14.46
C SER A 15 0.23 -22.60 -15.46
N ARG A 16 0.20 -22.90 -16.77
CA ARG A 16 -0.04 -21.87 -17.81
C ARG A 16 -1.44 -21.27 -17.67
N LEU A 17 -2.46 -22.10 -17.48
CA LEU A 17 -3.83 -21.63 -17.30
C LEU A 17 -3.98 -20.77 -16.06
N TYR A 18 -3.37 -21.19 -14.94
CA TYR A 18 -3.39 -20.41 -13.70
C TYR A 18 -2.68 -19.06 -13.85
N LEU A 19 -1.52 -19.05 -14.52
CA LEU A 19 -0.80 -17.79 -14.78
C LEU A 19 -1.60 -16.86 -15.69
N CYS A 20 -2.19 -17.37 -16.77
CA CYS A 20 -3.06 -16.56 -17.63
C CYS A 20 -4.26 -16.00 -16.87
N ALA A 21 -4.91 -16.80 -16.02
CA ALA A 21 -6.02 -16.35 -15.19
C ALA A 21 -5.61 -15.27 -14.19
N LEU A 22 -4.42 -15.38 -13.57
CA LEU A 22 -3.89 -14.39 -12.65
C LEU A 22 -3.52 -13.08 -13.36
N VAL A 23 -2.92 -13.15 -14.55
CA VAL A 23 -2.62 -11.96 -15.36
C VAL A 23 -3.91 -11.28 -15.80
N LEU A 24 -4.91 -12.04 -16.26
CA LEU A 24 -6.21 -11.49 -16.63
C LEU A 24 -6.90 -10.81 -15.42
N LEU A 25 -6.85 -11.45 -14.25
CA LEU A 25 -7.39 -10.88 -13.02
C LEU A 25 -6.69 -9.57 -12.66
N TRP A 26 -5.36 -9.52 -12.77
CA TRP A 26 -4.58 -8.31 -12.57
C TRP A 26 -4.98 -7.21 -13.56
N LEU A 27 -5.12 -7.54 -14.85
CA LEU A 27 -5.57 -6.59 -15.87
C LEU A 27 -6.94 -5.98 -15.52
N VAL A 28 -7.89 -6.82 -15.10
CA VAL A 28 -9.26 -6.37 -14.78
C VAL A 28 -9.30 -5.50 -13.51
N ILE A 29 -8.54 -5.86 -12.47
CA ILE A 29 -8.61 -5.19 -11.16
C ILE A 29 -7.70 -3.94 -11.11
N TYR A 30 -6.46 -4.04 -11.59
CA TYR A 30 -5.43 -3.04 -11.30
C TYR A 30 -5.21 -2.04 -12.43
N VAL A 31 -5.39 -2.42 -13.70
CA VAL A 31 -5.14 -1.52 -14.84
C VAL A 31 -6.13 -0.35 -14.90
N PRO A 32 -7.45 -0.50 -14.68
CA PRO A 32 -8.36 0.66 -14.68
C PRO A 32 -7.96 1.74 -13.69
N GLY A 33 -7.44 1.34 -12.53
CA GLY A 33 -7.02 2.27 -11.50
C GLY A 33 -5.68 2.97 -11.75
N LEU A 34 -4.99 2.69 -12.85
CA LEU A 34 -3.87 3.51 -13.30
C LEU A 34 -4.36 4.88 -13.77
N PHE A 35 -5.49 4.92 -14.47
CA PHE A 35 -5.97 6.09 -15.19
C PHE A 35 -6.94 6.97 -14.38
N ALA A 36 -7.53 6.41 -13.32
CA ALA A 36 -8.44 7.12 -12.43
C ALA A 36 -8.49 6.44 -11.05
N PRO A 37 -8.71 7.21 -9.96
CA PRO A 37 -8.87 8.67 -9.88
C PRO A 37 -7.58 9.46 -10.15
N ALA A 38 -7.65 10.80 -10.11
CA ALA A 38 -6.49 11.68 -10.08
C ALA A 38 -5.55 11.35 -8.90
N LEU A 39 -4.30 11.82 -8.92
CA LEU A 39 -3.42 11.71 -7.74
C LEU A 39 -4.03 12.49 -6.58
N PHE A 40 -3.84 11.96 -5.39
CA PHE A 40 -4.27 12.60 -4.15
C PHE A 40 -3.19 13.52 -3.61
N ASP A 41 -3.57 14.48 -2.81
CA ASP A 41 -2.66 15.28 -2.01
C ASP A 41 -1.90 14.37 -1.01
N ASP A 42 -0.85 14.86 -0.36
CA ASP A 42 0.05 14.13 0.52
C ASP A 42 0.85 13.03 -0.23
N ALA A 43 0.94 11.84 0.33
CA ALA A 43 1.85 10.78 -0.10
C ALA A 43 1.83 10.48 -1.61
N ASP A 44 0.66 10.55 -2.26
CA ASP A 44 0.53 10.18 -3.68
C ASP A 44 1.26 11.20 -4.59
N SER A 45 0.96 12.49 -4.43
CA SER A 45 1.56 13.55 -5.25
C SER A 45 2.97 13.92 -4.82
N VAL A 46 3.28 13.92 -3.51
CA VAL A 46 4.65 14.18 -3.02
C VAL A 46 5.63 13.15 -3.56
N HIS A 47 5.25 11.87 -3.57
CA HIS A 47 6.13 10.82 -4.11
C HIS A 47 6.26 10.91 -5.64
N ALA A 48 5.19 11.25 -6.35
CA ALA A 48 5.25 11.49 -7.79
C ALA A 48 6.13 12.71 -8.12
N GLU A 49 5.98 13.81 -7.37
CA GLU A 49 6.78 15.01 -7.52
C GLU A 49 8.25 14.74 -7.26
N ALA A 50 8.58 14.04 -6.16
CA ALA A 50 9.96 13.69 -5.87
C ALA A 50 10.60 12.84 -6.98
N ALA A 51 9.83 11.97 -7.63
CA ALA A 51 10.32 11.23 -8.80
C ALA A 51 10.46 12.11 -10.05
N ARG A 52 9.60 13.11 -10.25
CA ARG A 52 9.69 14.10 -11.33
C ARG A 52 10.97 14.94 -11.16
N GLU A 53 11.27 15.39 -9.94
CA GLU A 53 12.47 16.19 -9.67
C GLU A 53 13.77 15.43 -9.89
N ILE A 54 13.80 14.09 -9.76
CA ILE A 54 14.97 13.30 -10.19
C ILE A 54 15.33 13.60 -11.65
N LEU A 55 14.33 13.67 -12.53
CA LEU A 55 14.55 13.92 -13.97
C LEU A 55 14.89 15.38 -14.24
N LEU A 56 14.25 16.33 -13.57
CA LEU A 56 14.48 17.77 -13.76
C LEU A 56 15.88 18.17 -13.29
N ARG A 57 16.34 17.62 -12.16
CA ARG A 57 17.63 17.94 -11.55
C ARG A 57 18.76 17.02 -12.01
N HIS A 58 18.43 15.93 -12.71
CA HIS A 58 19.39 14.86 -13.03
C HIS A 58 20.08 14.29 -11.79
N ASP A 59 19.42 14.34 -10.62
CA ASP A 59 19.95 13.83 -9.36
C ASP A 59 19.21 12.56 -8.91
N TRP A 60 19.88 11.42 -9.10
CA TRP A 60 19.37 10.09 -8.71
C TRP A 60 19.75 9.70 -7.27
N VAL A 61 20.46 10.57 -6.55
CA VAL A 61 20.95 10.29 -5.19
C VAL A 61 20.14 11.02 -4.15
N THR A 62 20.01 12.35 -4.26
CA THR A 62 19.24 13.17 -3.33
C THR A 62 17.86 13.41 -3.91
N LEU A 63 16.83 12.93 -3.21
CA LEU A 63 15.45 13.24 -3.56
C LEU A 63 15.12 14.68 -3.19
N HIS A 64 14.25 15.30 -3.96
CA HIS A 64 13.72 16.64 -3.69
C HIS A 64 12.21 16.64 -3.88
N ALA A 65 11.51 17.50 -3.15
CA ALA A 65 10.10 17.82 -3.35
C ALA A 65 9.97 19.35 -3.23
N ASP A 66 9.35 19.98 -4.22
CA ASP A 66 9.27 21.45 -4.34
C ASP A 66 10.65 22.15 -4.18
N GLY A 67 11.68 21.55 -4.72
CA GLY A 67 13.05 22.04 -4.63
C GLY A 67 13.77 21.77 -3.31
N ILE A 68 13.09 21.34 -2.27
CA ILE A 68 13.65 21.04 -0.95
C ILE A 68 14.10 19.59 -0.90
N ARG A 69 15.25 19.33 -0.24
CA ARG A 69 15.78 17.97 -0.06
C ARG A 69 14.80 17.09 0.73
N TYR A 70 14.45 15.96 0.16
CA TYR A 70 13.52 14.98 0.72
C TYR A 70 14.27 13.72 1.17
N LEU A 71 14.79 13.74 2.40
CA LEU A 71 15.78 12.77 2.90
C LEU A 71 15.18 11.61 3.73
N GLU A 72 13.89 11.58 3.94
CA GLU A 72 13.24 10.60 4.84
C GLU A 72 12.97 9.24 4.19
N LYS A 73 13.09 9.12 2.89
CA LYS A 73 12.70 7.90 2.16
C LYS A 73 13.86 7.27 1.39
N ALA A 74 13.79 5.95 1.25
CA ALA A 74 14.69 5.18 0.41
C ALA A 74 14.34 5.33 -1.08
N PRO A 75 15.28 5.16 -2.04
CA PRO A 75 15.13 5.68 -3.40
C PRO A 75 14.36 4.78 -4.37
N LEU A 76 14.21 3.47 -4.11
CA LEU A 76 13.83 2.50 -5.16
C LEU A 76 12.45 2.78 -5.77
N LEU A 77 11.46 3.17 -4.97
CA LEU A 77 10.14 3.56 -5.49
C LEU A 77 10.26 4.75 -6.44
N TYR A 78 10.98 5.79 -6.05
CA TYR A 78 11.17 7.02 -6.84
C TYR A 78 11.96 6.75 -8.12
N TRP A 79 12.98 5.91 -8.07
CA TRP A 79 13.74 5.50 -9.26
C TRP A 79 12.83 4.77 -10.27
N THR A 80 11.95 3.90 -9.80
CA THR A 80 11.03 3.19 -10.69
C THR A 80 9.98 4.11 -11.29
N ILE A 81 9.48 5.09 -10.53
CA ILE A 81 8.55 6.10 -11.03
C ILE A 81 9.27 7.04 -12.02
N ALA A 82 10.47 7.53 -11.69
CA ALA A 82 11.27 8.37 -12.58
C ALA A 82 11.60 7.65 -13.90
N ALA A 83 11.94 6.35 -13.84
CA ALA A 83 12.16 5.55 -15.04
C ALA A 83 10.87 5.43 -15.88
N SER A 84 9.72 5.25 -15.25
CA SER A 84 8.42 5.26 -15.92
C SER A 84 8.11 6.62 -16.58
N PHE A 85 8.36 7.72 -15.88
CA PHE A 85 8.21 9.08 -16.40
C PHE A 85 9.11 9.36 -17.60
N ARG A 86 10.36 8.87 -17.56
CA ARG A 86 11.29 9.02 -18.68
C ARG A 86 10.83 8.32 -19.95
N VAL A 87 10.14 7.19 -19.81
CA VAL A 87 9.66 6.38 -20.96
C VAL A 87 8.31 6.86 -21.46
N PHE A 88 7.39 7.15 -20.54
CA PHE A 88 5.97 7.38 -20.85
C PHE A 88 5.51 8.83 -20.63
N GLY A 89 6.41 9.72 -20.19
CA GLY A 89 6.05 11.08 -19.79
C GLY A 89 5.48 11.16 -18.36
N VAL A 90 5.44 12.39 -17.83
CA VAL A 90 4.96 12.68 -16.46
C VAL A 90 3.43 12.72 -16.51
N GLN A 91 2.80 11.64 -16.06
CA GLN A 91 1.35 11.45 -16.03
C GLN A 91 0.95 10.61 -14.82
N GLU A 92 -0.30 10.66 -14.40
CA GLU A 92 -0.85 9.89 -13.28
C GLU A 92 -0.63 8.39 -13.43
N TRP A 93 -0.97 7.85 -14.63
CA TRP A 93 -0.86 6.41 -14.87
C TRP A 93 0.59 5.94 -14.92
N SER A 94 1.50 6.76 -15.43
CA SER A 94 2.92 6.41 -15.46
C SER A 94 3.56 6.49 -14.07
N ALA A 95 3.06 7.35 -13.16
CA ALA A 95 3.43 7.33 -11.75
C ALA A 95 3.03 6.02 -11.05
N ARG A 96 1.82 5.52 -11.32
CA ARG A 96 1.25 4.33 -10.68
C ARG A 96 1.69 3.01 -11.31
N LEU A 97 2.17 3.02 -12.55
CA LEU A 97 2.55 1.83 -13.29
C LEU A 97 3.58 0.95 -12.55
N PRO A 98 4.68 1.49 -11.97
CA PRO A 98 5.64 0.66 -11.23
C PRO A 98 5.01 -0.10 -10.06
N LEU A 99 4.09 0.53 -9.34
CA LEU A 99 3.40 -0.10 -8.21
C LEU A 99 2.44 -1.20 -8.68
N ALA A 100 1.69 -0.95 -9.75
CA ALA A 100 0.80 -1.95 -10.34
C ALA A 100 1.56 -3.17 -10.89
N LEU A 101 2.72 -2.95 -11.51
CA LEU A 101 3.63 -4.03 -11.91
C LEU A 101 4.23 -4.74 -10.68
N GLY A 102 4.49 -4.02 -9.60
CA GLY A 102 4.88 -4.57 -8.30
C GLY A 102 3.84 -5.53 -7.72
N VAL A 103 2.53 -5.21 -7.87
CA VAL A 103 1.44 -6.14 -7.52
C VAL A 103 1.50 -7.41 -8.35
N LEU A 104 1.62 -7.29 -9.68
CA LEU A 104 1.73 -8.45 -10.57
C LEU A 104 2.92 -9.32 -10.17
N ALA A 105 4.08 -8.71 -9.95
CA ALA A 105 5.28 -9.41 -9.50
C ALA A 105 5.06 -10.13 -8.16
N THR A 106 4.36 -9.48 -7.21
CA THR A 106 4.01 -10.09 -5.92
C THR A 106 3.07 -11.27 -6.09
N MET A 107 2.04 -11.16 -6.93
CA MET A 107 1.13 -12.26 -7.27
C MET A 107 1.89 -13.46 -7.85
N LEU A 108 2.81 -13.20 -8.79
CA LEU A 108 3.64 -14.24 -9.40
C LEU A 108 4.63 -14.87 -8.42
N ALA A 109 5.22 -14.08 -7.52
CA ALA A 109 6.10 -14.57 -6.46
C ALA A 109 5.34 -15.42 -5.44
N VAL A 110 4.14 -14.99 -5.04
CA VAL A 110 3.22 -15.74 -4.17
C VAL A 110 2.79 -17.04 -4.84
N PHE A 111 2.43 -16.99 -6.13
CA PHE A 111 2.14 -18.22 -6.90
C PHE A 111 3.33 -19.17 -6.88
N ALA A 112 4.54 -18.69 -7.15
CA ALA A 112 5.75 -19.51 -7.19
C ALA A 112 6.06 -20.13 -5.82
N LEU A 113 5.95 -19.38 -4.74
CA LEU A 113 6.16 -19.87 -3.37
C LEU A 113 5.08 -20.87 -2.98
N GLY A 114 3.81 -20.57 -3.20
CA GLY A 114 2.68 -21.45 -2.90
C GLY A 114 2.74 -22.75 -3.70
N ARG A 115 3.06 -22.67 -5.00
CA ARG A 115 3.30 -23.85 -5.86
C ARG A 115 4.43 -24.72 -5.32
N ARG A 116 5.52 -24.09 -4.90
CA ARG A 116 6.65 -24.80 -4.34
C ARG A 116 6.33 -25.44 -2.98
N ALA A 117 5.54 -24.78 -2.15
CA ALA A 117 5.18 -25.24 -0.81
C ALA A 117 4.16 -26.39 -0.83
N ALA A 118 3.09 -26.26 -1.64
CA ALA A 118 1.92 -27.12 -1.56
C ALA A 118 1.25 -27.42 -2.92
N GLY A 119 1.93 -27.19 -4.05
CA GLY A 119 1.45 -27.51 -5.38
C GLY A 119 0.79 -26.34 -6.13
N GLU A 120 0.51 -26.55 -7.43
CA GLU A 120 0.04 -25.50 -8.36
C GLU A 120 -1.26 -24.82 -7.92
N LYS A 121 -2.19 -25.60 -7.40
CA LYS A 121 -3.50 -25.12 -6.94
C LYS A 121 -3.34 -24.23 -5.70
N ALA A 122 -2.42 -24.59 -4.80
CA ALA A 122 -2.09 -23.74 -3.63
C ALA A 122 -1.47 -22.42 -4.07
N GLY A 123 -0.56 -22.44 -5.05
CA GLY A 123 -0.01 -21.23 -5.65
C GLY A 123 -1.10 -20.34 -6.25
N PHE A 124 -2.02 -20.92 -7.02
CA PHE A 124 -3.12 -20.19 -7.64
C PHE A 124 -4.04 -19.55 -6.60
N TYR A 125 -4.53 -20.31 -5.60
CA TYR A 125 -5.42 -19.75 -4.59
C TYR A 125 -4.73 -18.73 -3.70
N SER A 126 -3.43 -18.86 -3.43
CA SER A 126 -2.67 -17.85 -2.69
C SER A 126 -2.60 -16.52 -3.45
N ALA A 127 -2.27 -16.59 -4.75
CA ALA A 127 -2.22 -15.38 -5.58
C ALA A 127 -3.61 -14.79 -5.82
N LEU A 128 -4.66 -15.61 -5.97
CA LEU A 128 -6.06 -15.18 -6.06
C LEU A 128 -6.49 -14.46 -4.77
N THR A 129 -6.21 -15.04 -3.61
CA THR A 129 -6.46 -14.44 -2.29
C THR A 129 -5.80 -13.07 -2.18
N LEU A 130 -4.52 -12.97 -2.54
CA LEU A 130 -3.78 -11.72 -2.51
C LEU A 130 -4.40 -10.67 -3.45
N ALA A 131 -4.62 -11.05 -4.72
CA ALA A 131 -5.11 -10.15 -5.77
C ALA A 131 -6.50 -9.55 -5.49
N THR A 132 -7.34 -10.32 -4.78
CA THR A 132 -8.71 -9.91 -4.44
C THR A 132 -8.87 -9.47 -2.98
N SER A 133 -7.76 -9.27 -2.27
CA SER A 133 -7.75 -8.69 -0.92
C SER A 133 -7.93 -7.18 -0.95
N LEU A 134 -8.79 -6.65 -0.07
CA LEU A 134 -9.13 -5.24 -0.03
C LEU A 134 -7.90 -4.34 0.16
N GLY A 135 -7.01 -4.68 1.11
CA GLY A 135 -5.84 -3.87 1.44
C GLY A 135 -4.84 -3.74 0.29
N ILE A 136 -4.56 -4.82 -0.44
CA ILE A 136 -3.67 -4.76 -1.61
C ILE A 136 -4.23 -3.81 -2.66
N TYR A 137 -5.54 -3.83 -2.88
CA TYR A 137 -6.18 -2.94 -3.85
C TYR A 137 -6.10 -1.48 -3.43
N ILE A 138 -6.51 -1.14 -2.21
CA ILE A 138 -6.55 0.24 -1.72
C ILE A 138 -5.15 0.85 -1.73
N PHE A 139 -4.16 0.17 -1.16
CA PHE A 139 -2.80 0.69 -1.03
C PHE A 139 -1.96 0.59 -2.31
N THR A 140 -2.55 0.20 -3.43
CA THR A 140 -2.00 0.41 -4.78
C THR A 140 -2.54 1.68 -5.44
N ARG A 141 -3.52 2.35 -4.81
CA ARG A 141 -4.05 3.65 -5.27
C ARG A 141 -3.25 4.82 -4.72
N ILE A 142 -2.43 4.57 -3.72
CA ILE A 142 -1.54 5.54 -3.09
C ILE A 142 -0.10 5.07 -3.34
N LEU A 143 0.79 5.97 -3.73
CA LEU A 143 2.18 5.66 -4.09
C LEU A 143 3.04 5.38 -2.85
N ILE A 144 2.72 4.34 -2.07
CA ILE A 144 3.50 3.97 -0.88
C ILE A 144 4.39 2.73 -1.12
N PRO A 145 5.58 2.66 -0.50
CA PRO A 145 6.55 1.60 -0.75
C PRO A 145 6.19 0.24 -0.14
N ASP A 146 5.21 0.17 0.77
CA ASP A 146 4.91 -1.02 1.58
C ASP A 146 4.56 -2.25 0.76
N LEU A 147 3.90 -2.07 -0.36
CA LEU A 147 3.57 -3.16 -1.27
C LEU A 147 4.84 -3.79 -1.88
N LEU A 148 5.82 -2.97 -2.26
CA LEU A 148 7.11 -3.47 -2.76
C LEU A 148 7.90 -4.17 -1.67
N VAL A 149 7.81 -3.72 -0.40
CA VAL A 149 8.36 -4.47 0.74
C VAL A 149 7.74 -5.86 0.82
N GLY A 150 6.43 -5.99 0.61
CA GLY A 150 5.73 -7.27 0.51
C GLY A 150 6.27 -8.18 -0.59
N LEU A 151 6.60 -7.61 -1.77
CA LEU A 151 7.27 -8.33 -2.87
C LEU A 151 8.63 -8.88 -2.44
N TRP A 152 9.49 -8.03 -1.89
CA TRP A 152 10.84 -8.42 -1.51
C TRP A 152 10.86 -9.43 -0.37
N LEU A 153 9.93 -9.33 0.58
CA LEU A 153 9.75 -10.34 1.63
C LEU A 153 9.27 -11.68 1.05
N THR A 154 8.35 -11.64 0.09
CA THR A 154 7.90 -12.85 -0.62
C THR A 154 9.05 -13.55 -1.30
N LEU A 155 9.90 -12.80 -2.02
CA LEU A 155 11.10 -13.33 -2.68
C LEU A 155 12.14 -13.81 -1.66
N SER A 156 12.35 -13.10 -0.56
CA SER A 156 13.22 -13.52 0.53
C SER A 156 12.78 -14.87 1.11
N CYS A 157 11.49 -15.01 1.39
CA CYS A 157 10.92 -16.27 1.89
C CYS A 157 10.96 -17.39 0.83
N TYR A 158 10.77 -17.05 -0.45
CA TYR A 158 10.91 -18.02 -1.55
C TYR A 158 12.34 -18.58 -1.64
N PHE A 159 13.34 -17.70 -1.60
CA PHE A 159 14.74 -18.13 -1.65
C PHE A 159 15.15 -18.87 -0.35
N PHE A 160 14.67 -18.41 0.80
CA PHE A 160 14.92 -19.12 2.05
C PHE A 160 14.27 -20.50 2.06
N PHE A 161 13.04 -20.64 1.55
CA PHE A 161 12.39 -21.95 1.42
C PHE A 161 13.18 -22.88 0.51
N ARG A 162 13.75 -22.37 -0.61
CA ARG A 162 14.69 -23.13 -1.45
C ARG A 162 15.95 -23.58 -0.69
N ILE A 163 16.47 -22.74 0.19
CA ILE A 163 17.62 -23.08 1.06
C ILE A 163 17.25 -24.21 2.03
N LEU A 164 16.04 -24.21 2.57
CA LEU A 164 15.56 -25.25 3.50
C LEU A 164 15.41 -26.64 2.82
N GLU A 165 15.14 -26.68 1.51
CA GLU A 165 15.00 -27.93 0.76
C GLU A 165 16.34 -28.56 0.37
N GLN A 166 17.44 -27.84 0.46
CA GLN A 166 18.76 -28.25 0.01
C GLN A 166 19.67 -28.59 1.19
N GLN A 167 20.36 -29.72 1.14
CA GLN A 167 21.40 -30.05 2.13
C GLN A 167 22.58 -29.07 2.03
N LYS A 168 23.00 -28.75 0.80
CA LYS A 168 24.00 -27.71 0.48
C LYS A 168 23.31 -26.60 -0.31
N PRO A 169 23.00 -25.45 0.33
CA PRO A 169 22.33 -24.34 -0.33
C PRO A 169 23.06 -23.85 -1.58
N SER A 170 22.33 -23.69 -2.68
CA SER A 170 22.89 -23.15 -3.92
C SER A 170 23.26 -21.67 -3.77
N ARG A 171 24.28 -21.22 -4.52
CA ARG A 171 24.68 -19.79 -4.56
C ARG A 171 23.49 -18.91 -4.94
N GLY A 172 22.74 -19.28 -5.98
CA GLY A 172 21.59 -18.51 -6.43
C GLY A 172 20.48 -18.35 -5.39
N ALA A 173 20.25 -19.34 -4.51
CA ALA A 173 19.28 -19.19 -3.43
C ALA A 173 19.79 -18.23 -2.32
N CYS A 174 21.07 -18.36 -1.91
CA CYS A 174 21.65 -17.48 -0.90
C CYS A 174 21.77 -16.02 -1.38
N TRP A 175 22.25 -15.82 -2.61
CA TRP A 175 22.38 -14.49 -3.21
C TRP A 175 21.03 -13.87 -3.54
N GLY A 176 20.05 -14.68 -3.95
CA GLY A 176 18.68 -14.21 -4.17
C GLY A 176 18.01 -13.69 -2.89
N LEU A 177 18.22 -14.39 -1.76
CA LEU A 177 17.78 -13.91 -0.46
C LEU A 177 18.43 -12.57 -0.09
N ALA A 178 19.76 -12.46 -0.27
CA ALA A 178 20.51 -11.25 0.02
C ALA A 178 20.09 -10.09 -0.88
N ALA A 179 19.92 -10.33 -2.19
CA ALA A 179 19.47 -9.32 -3.14
C ALA A 179 18.04 -8.83 -2.84
N ALA A 180 17.12 -9.73 -2.51
CA ALA A 180 15.76 -9.35 -2.14
C ALA A 180 15.75 -8.49 -0.85
N ALA A 181 16.55 -8.85 0.17
CA ALA A 181 16.70 -8.04 1.37
C ALA A 181 17.32 -6.66 1.06
N ALA A 182 18.32 -6.58 0.19
CA ALA A 182 18.95 -5.33 -0.22
C ALA A 182 17.98 -4.41 -0.98
N LEU A 183 17.19 -4.95 -1.90
CA LEU A 183 16.14 -4.20 -2.61
C LEU A 183 15.02 -3.74 -1.65
N SER A 184 14.71 -4.54 -0.63
CA SER A 184 13.79 -4.13 0.43
C SER A 184 14.34 -2.95 1.23
N VAL A 185 15.66 -2.94 1.55
CA VAL A 185 16.32 -1.79 2.20
C VAL A 185 16.27 -0.54 1.31
N LEU A 186 16.54 -0.67 0.02
CA LEU A 186 16.40 0.45 -0.94
C LEU A 186 14.94 0.88 -1.15
N THR A 187 13.96 0.11 -0.69
CA THR A 187 12.53 0.45 -0.77
C THR A 187 12.05 1.19 0.47
N LYS A 188 12.41 0.74 1.68
CA LYS A 188 11.86 1.29 2.93
C LYS A 188 12.85 1.27 4.11
N GLY A 189 14.14 1.21 3.85
CA GLY A 189 15.20 1.31 4.86
C GLY A 189 15.38 0.04 5.70
N LEU A 190 15.81 0.20 6.95
CA LEU A 190 16.30 -0.88 7.80
C LEU A 190 15.34 -2.06 7.99
N ILE A 191 14.03 -1.85 7.96
CA ILE A 191 13.05 -2.94 8.05
C ILE A 191 13.22 -3.97 6.92
N GLY A 192 13.76 -3.53 5.77
CA GLY A 192 14.08 -4.40 4.64
C GLY A 192 15.14 -5.47 4.95
N LEU A 193 16.00 -5.24 5.94
CA LEU A 193 16.96 -6.22 6.45
C LEU A 193 16.42 -6.90 7.72
N VAL A 194 15.84 -6.14 8.64
CA VAL A 194 15.38 -6.62 9.95
C VAL A 194 14.33 -7.72 9.79
N PHE A 195 13.36 -7.56 8.93
CA PHE A 195 12.30 -8.55 8.78
C PHE A 195 12.78 -9.86 8.18
N PRO A 196 13.48 -9.92 7.02
CA PRO A 196 13.99 -11.20 6.53
C PRO A 196 14.96 -11.87 7.51
N ALA A 197 15.82 -11.10 8.16
CA ALA A 197 16.76 -11.63 9.17
C ALA A 197 16.02 -12.22 10.36
N ALA A 198 15.03 -11.53 10.92
CA ALA A 198 14.22 -12.03 12.03
C ALA A 198 13.43 -13.29 11.65
N ILE A 199 12.83 -13.32 10.45
CA ILE A 199 12.08 -14.49 9.95
C ILE A 199 13.01 -15.70 9.83
N VAL A 200 14.16 -15.54 9.20
CA VAL A 200 15.16 -16.62 9.04
C VAL A 200 15.68 -17.09 10.39
N PHE A 201 16.06 -16.15 11.26
CA PHE A 201 16.61 -16.47 12.58
C PHE A 201 15.57 -17.21 13.45
N LEU A 202 14.36 -16.68 13.58
CA LEU A 202 13.30 -17.30 14.39
C LEU A 202 12.90 -18.68 13.84
N TYR A 203 12.83 -18.84 12.53
CA TYR A 203 12.56 -20.13 11.92
C TYR A 203 13.63 -21.16 12.31
N LEU A 204 14.92 -20.82 12.12
CA LEU A 204 16.04 -21.71 12.42
C LEU A 204 16.19 -21.98 13.92
N LEU A 205 15.85 -21.00 14.76
CA LEU A 205 15.83 -21.15 16.21
C LEU A 205 14.75 -22.15 16.64
N LEU A 206 13.52 -22.00 16.16
CA LEU A 206 12.39 -22.87 16.50
C LEU A 206 12.59 -24.31 15.98
N THR A 207 13.19 -24.45 14.79
CA THR A 207 13.52 -25.77 14.22
C THR A 207 14.83 -26.33 14.73
N ARG A 208 15.57 -25.63 15.63
CA ARG A 208 16.88 -26.01 16.21
C ARG A 208 17.96 -26.27 15.13
N ASP A 209 17.86 -25.59 13.98
CA ASP A 209 18.80 -25.74 12.86
C ASP A 209 19.66 -24.46 12.62
N LEU A 210 20.07 -23.77 13.70
CA LEU A 210 20.91 -22.56 13.59
C LEU A 210 22.24 -22.82 12.85
N ARG A 211 22.75 -24.07 12.89
CA ARG A 211 23.96 -24.46 12.14
C ARG A 211 23.80 -24.26 10.62
N ARG A 212 22.57 -24.20 10.11
CA ARG A 212 22.28 -23.92 8.70
C ARG A 212 22.75 -22.53 8.28
N LEU A 213 22.78 -21.55 9.18
CA LEU A 213 23.33 -20.20 8.89
C LEU A 213 24.75 -20.28 8.34
N LEU A 214 25.60 -21.14 8.92
CA LEU A 214 26.98 -21.32 8.46
C LEU A 214 27.06 -21.88 7.02
N ARG A 215 26.00 -22.55 6.55
CA ARG A 215 25.91 -23.10 5.18
C ARG A 215 25.34 -22.10 4.17
N MET A 216 24.76 -20.96 4.64
CA MET A 216 24.12 -19.96 3.79
C MET A 216 25.10 -18.99 3.11
N ARG A 217 26.40 -19.33 3.09
CA ARG A 217 27.44 -18.54 2.40
C ARG A 217 27.42 -17.06 2.82
N LEU A 218 27.39 -16.82 4.14
CA LEU A 218 27.18 -15.49 4.74
C LEU A 218 28.06 -14.39 4.14
N LEU A 219 29.36 -14.65 3.95
CA LEU A 219 30.30 -13.63 3.41
C LEU A 219 29.92 -13.20 1.99
N SER A 220 29.66 -14.15 1.07
CA SER A 220 29.27 -13.80 -0.29
C SER A 220 27.87 -13.24 -0.38
N SER A 221 26.95 -13.65 0.52
CA SER A 221 25.60 -13.08 0.63
C SER A 221 25.67 -11.63 1.14
N ALA A 222 26.50 -11.36 2.16
CA ALA A 222 26.76 -10.02 2.66
C ALA A 222 27.38 -9.12 1.57
N ALA A 223 28.32 -9.65 0.78
CA ALA A 223 28.87 -8.91 -0.35
C ALA A 223 27.79 -8.53 -1.38
N VAL A 224 26.90 -9.45 -1.77
CA VAL A 224 25.77 -9.15 -2.68
C VAL A 224 24.85 -8.10 -2.07
N PHE A 225 24.50 -8.24 -0.78
CA PHE A 225 23.66 -7.27 -0.09
C PHE A 225 24.29 -5.88 -0.09
N LEU A 226 25.57 -5.77 0.30
CA LEU A 226 26.27 -4.50 0.37
C LEU A 226 26.47 -3.86 -1.02
N LEU A 227 26.79 -4.65 -2.05
CA LEU A 227 26.93 -4.14 -3.43
C LEU A 227 25.63 -3.50 -3.95
N ILE A 228 24.48 -3.96 -3.50
CA ILE A 228 23.17 -3.42 -3.91
C ILE A 228 22.76 -2.26 -2.99
N ALA A 229 22.81 -2.43 -1.68
CA ALA A 229 22.24 -1.48 -0.72
C ALA A 229 23.20 -0.32 -0.38
N ALA A 230 24.51 -0.58 -0.20
CA ALA A 230 25.43 0.41 0.33
C ALA A 230 25.73 1.61 -0.60
N PRO A 231 25.85 1.47 -1.94
CA PRO A 231 26.24 2.57 -2.80
C PRO A 231 25.36 3.80 -2.64
N TRP A 232 24.03 3.64 -2.68
CA TRP A 232 23.15 4.77 -2.51
C TRP A 232 23.25 5.41 -1.11
N HIS A 233 23.28 4.61 -0.06
CA HIS A 233 23.35 5.14 1.31
C HIS A 233 24.65 5.93 1.56
N ILE A 234 25.77 5.43 1.01
CA ILE A 234 27.07 6.12 1.10
C ILE A 234 27.01 7.44 0.31
N LEU A 235 26.55 7.41 -0.93
CA LEU A 235 26.44 8.60 -1.77
C LEU A 235 25.47 9.63 -1.18
N ALA A 236 24.32 9.20 -0.66
CA ALA A 236 23.36 10.07 0.00
C ALA A 236 23.99 10.76 1.23
N GLY A 237 24.75 10.00 2.03
CA GLY A 237 25.49 10.57 3.17
C GLY A 237 26.57 11.58 2.78
N ILE A 238 27.34 11.29 1.73
CA ILE A 238 28.39 12.18 1.24
C ILE A 238 27.79 13.48 0.66
N ARG A 239 26.69 13.38 -0.10
CA ARG A 239 26.05 14.55 -0.73
C ARG A 239 25.22 15.40 0.23
N ASN A 240 24.81 14.83 1.36
CA ASN A 240 23.99 15.52 2.35
C ASN A 240 24.66 15.47 3.74
N PRO A 241 25.86 16.10 3.90
CA PRO A 241 26.54 16.20 5.19
C PRO A 241 25.77 17.12 6.13
N ALA A 242 26.17 17.16 7.40
CA ALA A 242 25.67 18.17 8.32
C ALA A 242 26.02 19.59 7.82
N ALA A 243 25.03 20.48 7.76
CA ALA A 243 25.17 21.85 7.29
C ALA A 243 24.10 22.75 7.91
N GLY A 244 24.49 23.94 8.39
CA GLY A 244 23.56 24.82 9.10
C GLY A 244 22.97 24.12 10.34
N GLU A 245 21.65 24.10 10.44
CA GLU A 245 20.91 23.41 11.51
C GLU A 245 20.68 21.93 11.20
N ALA A 246 20.90 21.47 9.96
CA ALA A 246 20.71 20.09 9.54
C ALA A 246 21.87 19.20 10.02
N ARG A 247 21.56 18.13 10.74
CA ARG A 247 22.53 17.13 11.25
C ARG A 247 23.02 16.13 10.20
N GLY A 248 22.65 16.33 8.92
CA GLY A 248 23.01 15.48 7.80
C GLY A 248 22.17 14.22 7.64
N PHE A 249 22.36 13.56 6.48
CA PHE A 249 21.56 12.40 6.07
C PHE A 249 21.59 11.24 7.06
N PHE A 250 22.77 10.83 7.53
CA PHE A 250 22.91 9.64 8.37
C PHE A 250 22.13 9.77 9.68
N TRP A 251 22.20 10.94 10.32
CA TRP A 251 21.42 11.16 11.53
C TRP A 251 19.92 11.15 11.24
N PHE A 252 19.49 11.92 10.23
CA PHE A 252 18.08 12.04 9.93
C PHE A 252 17.46 10.71 9.48
N TYR A 253 18.11 10.05 8.53
CA TYR A 253 17.58 8.82 7.95
C TYR A 253 17.62 7.65 8.93
N PHE A 254 18.80 7.38 9.56
CA PHE A 254 18.91 6.20 10.43
C PHE A 254 18.41 6.45 11.84
N VAL A 255 18.75 7.60 12.45
CA VAL A 255 18.36 7.86 13.84
C VAL A 255 16.91 8.33 13.90
N ASN A 256 16.57 9.43 13.20
CA ASN A 256 15.23 10.03 13.28
C ASN A 256 14.15 9.14 12.64
N GLU A 257 14.34 8.76 11.37
CA GLU A 257 13.31 8.04 10.59
C GLU A 257 13.20 6.55 10.91
N HIS A 258 14.19 5.95 11.57
CA HIS A 258 14.12 4.55 11.95
C HIS A 258 14.03 4.35 13.46
N PHE A 259 15.03 4.79 14.25
CA PHE A 259 15.03 4.53 15.70
C PHE A 259 14.02 5.40 16.45
N LEU A 260 14.06 6.72 16.27
CA LEU A 260 13.15 7.63 16.98
C LEU A 260 11.70 7.42 16.52
N ARG A 261 11.50 7.16 15.23
CA ARG A 261 10.16 6.81 14.71
C ARG A 261 9.62 5.52 15.33
N TYR A 262 10.46 4.48 15.45
CA TYR A 262 10.06 3.24 16.14
C TYR A 262 9.64 3.50 17.59
N LEU A 263 10.38 4.36 18.30
CA LEU A 263 10.11 4.74 19.69
C LEU A 263 8.99 5.78 19.85
N ASN A 264 8.34 6.21 18.75
CA ASN A 264 7.35 7.30 18.73
C ASN A 264 7.91 8.65 19.21
N GLN A 265 9.19 8.93 18.90
CA GLN A 265 9.96 10.13 19.27
C GLN A 265 10.54 10.84 18.04
N ARG A 266 10.05 10.57 16.84
CA ARG A 266 10.46 11.24 15.61
C ARG A 266 10.21 12.74 15.67
N VAL A 267 11.09 13.52 15.05
CA VAL A 267 10.97 14.98 14.94
C VAL A 267 10.99 15.35 13.44
N PRO A 268 10.00 16.14 12.96
CA PRO A 268 8.77 16.57 13.64
C PRO A 268 7.82 15.39 13.85
N ARG A 269 6.94 15.52 14.83
CA ARG A 269 5.86 14.54 15.04
C ARG A 269 4.64 14.98 14.24
N ASP A 270 4.58 14.58 13.00
CA ASP A 270 3.60 14.97 12.00
C ASP A 270 2.60 13.85 11.63
N TYR A 271 2.44 12.85 12.49
CA TYR A 271 1.52 11.73 12.26
C TYR A 271 0.93 11.20 13.57
N ASP A 272 -0.28 10.73 13.48
CA ASP A 272 -0.96 10.00 14.53
C ASP A 272 -0.69 8.50 14.47
N THR A 273 -0.85 7.83 15.59
CA THR A 273 -0.66 6.38 15.70
C THR A 273 -2.01 5.68 15.79
N VAL A 274 -2.28 4.76 14.88
CA VAL A 274 -3.48 3.93 14.90
C VAL A 274 -3.55 3.12 16.20
N PRO A 275 -4.68 3.09 16.94
CA PRO A 275 -4.84 2.30 18.14
C PRO A 275 -4.54 0.81 17.90
N LEU A 276 -3.93 0.13 18.88
CA LEU A 276 -3.46 -1.25 18.73
C LEU A 276 -4.56 -2.21 18.29
N LEU A 277 -5.75 -2.13 18.88
CA LEU A 277 -6.89 -2.99 18.52
C LEU A 277 -7.34 -2.72 17.07
N ALA A 278 -7.41 -1.45 16.67
CA ALA A 278 -7.74 -1.07 15.30
C ALA A 278 -6.69 -1.58 14.30
N PHE A 279 -5.40 -1.50 14.63
CA PHE A 279 -4.32 -2.06 13.79
C PHE A 279 -4.50 -3.56 13.51
N TRP A 280 -4.82 -4.36 14.54
CA TRP A 280 -5.07 -5.80 14.35
C TRP A 280 -6.39 -6.07 13.62
N ALA A 281 -7.44 -5.30 13.87
CA ALA A 281 -8.70 -5.40 13.15
C ALA A 281 -8.52 -5.06 11.67
N LEU A 282 -7.78 -3.99 11.36
CA LEU A 282 -7.46 -3.59 9.99
C LEU A 282 -6.66 -4.65 9.24
N ALA A 283 -5.75 -5.38 9.89
CA ALA A 283 -5.06 -6.51 9.26
C ALA A 283 -6.04 -7.58 8.74
N LEU A 284 -7.15 -7.83 9.45
CA LEU A 284 -8.21 -8.74 9.02
C LEU A 284 -9.06 -8.12 7.91
N VAL A 285 -9.40 -6.83 8.02
CA VAL A 285 -10.15 -6.09 7.00
C VAL A 285 -9.38 -6.04 5.69
N TRP A 286 -8.07 -5.79 5.74
CA TRP A 286 -7.22 -5.76 4.55
C TRP A 286 -7.12 -7.12 3.85
N LEU A 287 -7.29 -8.23 4.58
CA LEU A 287 -7.34 -9.58 4.00
C LEU A 287 -8.78 -10.00 3.61
N ALA A 288 -9.80 -9.19 3.89
CA ALA A 288 -11.18 -9.56 3.57
C ALA A 288 -11.36 -9.88 2.07
N PRO A 289 -12.25 -10.87 1.76
CA PRO A 289 -13.07 -11.71 2.64
C PRO A 289 -12.33 -12.94 3.17
N TRP A 290 -11.08 -13.14 2.75
CA TRP A 290 -10.31 -14.37 2.98
C TRP A 290 -9.88 -14.57 4.44
N CYS A 291 -9.95 -13.53 5.26
CA CYS A 291 -9.66 -13.58 6.70
C CYS A 291 -10.51 -14.63 7.44
N ALA A 292 -11.71 -14.94 6.98
CA ALA A 292 -12.57 -15.98 7.58
C ALA A 292 -11.96 -17.39 7.49
N PHE A 293 -11.04 -17.63 6.57
CA PHE A 293 -10.32 -18.89 6.43
C PHE A 293 -8.98 -18.91 7.17
N LEU A 294 -8.60 -17.80 7.80
CA LEU A 294 -7.33 -17.69 8.51
C LEU A 294 -7.26 -18.59 9.76
N PRO A 295 -8.29 -18.67 10.63
CA PRO A 295 -8.26 -19.54 11.81
C PRO A 295 -7.98 -21.01 11.46
N PRO A 296 -8.71 -21.66 10.53
CA PRO A 296 -8.41 -23.04 10.15
C PRO A 296 -7.06 -23.19 9.44
N SER A 297 -6.56 -22.18 8.76
CA SER A 297 -5.25 -22.18 8.11
C SER A 297 -4.12 -22.15 9.16
N LEU A 298 -4.20 -21.26 10.14
CA LEU A 298 -3.25 -21.13 11.23
C LEU A 298 -3.21 -22.36 12.16
N ALA A 299 -4.36 -22.98 12.40
CA ALA A 299 -4.45 -24.20 13.21
C ALA A 299 -3.63 -25.37 12.64
N ARG A 300 -3.21 -25.31 11.36
CA ARG A 300 -2.37 -26.32 10.71
C ARG A 300 -0.88 -26.00 10.73
N ALA A 301 -0.52 -24.75 10.99
CA ALA A 301 0.88 -24.39 11.16
C ALA A 301 1.42 -25.05 12.45
N PRO A 302 2.63 -25.61 12.44
CA PRO A 302 3.25 -26.17 13.64
C PRO A 302 3.35 -25.11 14.74
N HIS A 303 2.75 -25.38 15.90
CA HIS A 303 2.74 -24.45 17.04
C HIS A 303 2.88 -25.14 18.39
N ARG A 304 2.70 -26.47 18.45
CA ARG A 304 2.80 -27.24 19.67
C ARG A 304 4.19 -27.91 19.78
N ARG A 305 4.72 -28.07 20.97
CA ARG A 305 6.02 -28.73 21.19
C ARG A 305 6.12 -30.12 20.52
N ARG A 306 5.02 -30.88 20.50
CA ARG A 306 4.93 -32.18 19.83
C ARG A 306 5.13 -32.12 18.31
N ASP A 307 4.76 -30.98 17.67
CA ASP A 307 4.90 -30.82 16.24
C ASP A 307 6.37 -30.78 15.81
N PHE A 308 7.27 -30.41 16.73
CA PHE A 308 8.71 -30.35 16.53
C PHE A 308 9.45 -31.61 17.04
N ALA A 309 8.72 -32.62 17.53
CA ALA A 309 9.31 -33.90 17.96
C ALA A 309 9.83 -34.73 16.78
N HIS A 310 9.28 -34.51 15.59
CA HIS A 310 9.67 -35.16 14.33
C HIS A 310 10.10 -34.12 13.29
N ALA A 311 10.80 -34.59 12.25
CA ALA A 311 11.15 -33.70 11.12
C ALA A 311 9.89 -33.19 10.45
N LEU A 312 9.77 -31.87 10.34
CA LEU A 312 8.65 -31.22 9.66
C LEU A 312 8.61 -31.62 8.18
N ASP A 313 7.44 -31.97 7.70
CA ASP A 313 7.21 -32.15 6.26
C ASP A 313 7.26 -30.82 5.51
N ARG A 314 7.17 -30.88 4.17
CA ARG A 314 7.28 -29.69 3.31
C ARG A 314 6.20 -28.64 3.59
N GLN A 315 4.95 -29.05 3.79
CA GLN A 315 3.82 -28.16 4.04
C GLN A 315 3.90 -27.55 5.44
N GLN A 316 4.31 -28.34 6.42
CA GLN A 316 4.55 -27.87 7.80
C GLN A 316 5.69 -26.84 7.86
N ARG A 317 6.80 -27.06 7.12
CA ARG A 317 7.89 -26.07 6.99
C ARG A 317 7.40 -24.77 6.39
N ALA A 318 6.60 -24.84 5.34
CA ALA A 318 6.00 -23.64 4.73
C ALA A 318 5.05 -22.94 5.69
N GLY A 319 4.12 -23.68 6.33
CA GLY A 319 3.18 -23.13 7.30
C GLY A 319 3.86 -22.41 8.46
N LEU A 320 4.94 -23.02 9.02
CA LEU A 320 5.74 -22.39 10.07
C LEU A 320 6.41 -21.09 9.58
N LEU A 321 7.05 -21.13 8.40
CA LEU A 321 7.72 -19.96 7.83
C LEU A 321 6.74 -18.79 7.63
N LEU A 322 5.57 -19.08 7.07
CA LEU A 322 4.55 -18.07 6.79
C LEU A 322 3.92 -17.50 8.08
N ALA A 323 3.70 -18.34 9.08
CA ALA A 323 3.21 -17.91 10.39
C ALA A 323 4.22 -17.00 11.10
N ILE A 324 5.52 -17.36 11.07
CA ILE A 324 6.60 -16.53 11.62
C ILE A 324 6.67 -15.20 10.86
N TRP A 325 6.59 -15.21 9.52
CA TRP A 325 6.63 -13.99 8.74
C TRP A 325 5.49 -13.03 9.12
N ALA A 326 4.24 -13.49 9.13
CA ALA A 326 3.11 -12.66 9.55
C ALA A 326 3.29 -12.16 10.99
N ALA A 327 3.70 -13.05 11.92
CA ALA A 327 3.91 -12.69 13.32
C ALA A 327 5.01 -11.63 13.50
N VAL A 328 6.16 -11.76 12.82
CA VAL A 328 7.27 -10.80 12.91
C VAL A 328 6.78 -9.39 12.58
N ILE A 329 6.03 -9.21 11.49
CA ILE A 329 5.57 -7.89 11.06
C ILE A 329 4.51 -7.34 12.04
N LEU A 330 3.48 -8.12 12.33
CA LEU A 330 2.37 -7.66 13.17
C LEU A 330 2.83 -7.37 14.61
N VAL A 331 3.70 -8.22 15.17
CA VAL A 331 4.24 -8.02 16.52
C VAL A 331 5.20 -6.82 16.53
N PHE A 332 6.10 -6.70 15.54
CA PHE A 332 7.03 -5.57 15.48
C PHE A 332 6.29 -4.23 15.50
N PHE A 333 5.28 -4.06 14.66
CA PHE A 333 4.52 -2.81 14.62
C PHE A 333 3.54 -2.66 15.80
N SER A 334 3.23 -3.71 16.53
CA SER A 334 2.48 -3.58 17.80
C SER A 334 3.24 -2.80 18.87
N PHE A 335 4.57 -2.79 18.81
CA PHE A 335 5.46 -2.06 19.73
C PHE A 335 6.05 -0.76 19.16
N SER A 336 5.60 -0.34 17.97
CA SER A 336 6.10 0.86 17.28
C SER A 336 4.95 1.84 17.00
N THR A 337 5.26 2.96 16.34
CA THR A 337 4.23 3.77 15.69
C THR A 337 3.50 2.91 14.67
N ARG A 338 2.19 3.03 14.62
CA ARG A 338 1.32 2.23 13.76
C ARG A 338 0.61 3.10 12.75
N GLN A 339 0.77 2.71 11.49
CA GLN A 339 -0.06 3.19 10.39
C GLN A 339 -0.90 2.00 9.88
N GLU A 340 -2.06 2.26 9.33
CA GLU A 340 -2.98 1.22 8.87
C GLU A 340 -2.37 0.31 7.79
N TYR A 341 -1.52 0.86 6.92
CA TYR A 341 -0.84 0.14 5.84
C TYR A 341 0.41 -0.64 6.26
N TYR A 342 0.88 -0.51 7.52
CA TYR A 342 2.04 -1.27 8.00
C TYR A 342 1.79 -2.78 8.10
N THR A 343 0.54 -3.22 7.99
CA THR A 343 0.18 -4.63 7.90
C THR A 343 0.36 -5.22 6.49
N ILE A 344 0.47 -4.38 5.44
CA ILE A 344 0.54 -4.82 4.04
C ILE A 344 1.66 -5.83 3.76
N PRO A 345 2.90 -5.67 4.30
CA PRO A 345 3.96 -6.66 4.10
C PRO A 345 3.68 -8.04 4.71
N ALA A 346 2.68 -8.18 5.58
CA ALA A 346 2.25 -9.48 6.12
C ALA A 346 1.19 -10.17 5.24
N LEU A 347 0.45 -9.43 4.40
CA LEU A 347 -0.64 -9.97 3.61
C LEU A 347 -0.22 -11.11 2.66
N PRO A 348 0.95 -11.09 1.99
CA PRO A 348 1.38 -12.23 1.18
C PRO A 348 1.54 -13.52 1.98
N ALA A 349 2.04 -13.45 3.22
CA ALA A 349 2.16 -14.62 4.10
C ALA A 349 0.78 -15.16 4.50
N LEU A 350 -0.15 -14.28 4.87
CA LEU A 350 -1.52 -14.64 5.22
C LEU A 350 -2.27 -15.22 4.02
N ALA A 351 -2.10 -14.65 2.83
CA ALA A 351 -2.67 -15.15 1.59
C ALA A 351 -2.13 -16.55 1.22
N LEU A 352 -0.84 -16.81 1.46
CA LEU A 352 -0.22 -18.12 1.26
C LEU A 352 -0.76 -19.18 2.23
N LEU A 353 -0.96 -18.83 3.50
CA LEU A 353 -1.58 -19.72 4.49
C LEU A 353 -3.00 -20.09 4.08
N VAL A 354 -3.82 -19.08 3.74
CA VAL A 354 -5.21 -19.28 3.31
C VAL A 354 -5.25 -20.07 2.00
N GLY A 355 -4.49 -19.68 0.98
CA GLY A 355 -4.48 -20.34 -0.33
C GLY A 355 -4.03 -21.79 -0.28
N GLY A 356 -3.04 -22.10 0.55
CA GLY A 356 -2.63 -23.49 0.84
C GLY A 356 -3.76 -24.31 1.47
N TRP A 357 -4.50 -23.72 2.40
CA TRP A 357 -5.65 -24.37 3.02
C TRP A 357 -6.81 -24.58 2.03
N LEU A 358 -7.15 -23.54 1.23
CA LEU A 358 -8.19 -23.62 0.20
C LEU A 358 -7.90 -24.69 -0.87
N ALA A 359 -6.63 -24.85 -1.23
CA ALA A 359 -6.20 -25.91 -2.16
C ALA A 359 -6.47 -27.30 -1.61
N GLN A 360 -6.06 -27.55 -0.36
CA GLN A 360 -6.29 -28.83 0.31
C GLN A 360 -7.77 -29.16 0.48
N GLU A 361 -8.60 -28.17 0.85
CA GLU A 361 -10.06 -28.34 0.91
C GLU A 361 -10.63 -28.74 -0.46
N SER A 362 -10.07 -28.16 -1.53
CA SER A 362 -10.55 -28.38 -2.91
C SER A 362 -10.04 -29.65 -3.56
N GLU A 363 -8.95 -30.23 -3.08
CA GLU A 363 -8.39 -31.49 -3.60
C GLU A 363 -9.12 -32.74 -3.14
N GLY A 364 -9.99 -32.59 -2.13
CA GLY A 364 -10.96 -33.61 -1.79
C GLY A 364 -10.37 -34.91 -1.26
N SER A 365 -9.32 -34.85 -0.44
CA SER A 365 -8.87 -36.05 0.29
C SER A 365 -10.03 -36.63 1.09
N PRO A 366 -10.27 -37.95 1.02
CA PRO A 366 -11.33 -38.60 1.80
C PRO A 366 -11.18 -38.40 3.31
N GLU A 367 -9.98 -38.08 3.77
CA GLU A 367 -9.61 -37.98 5.19
C GLU A 367 -10.03 -36.68 5.85
N SER A 368 -10.74 -35.76 5.16
CA SER A 368 -10.97 -34.44 5.73
C SER A 368 -12.43 -34.01 5.96
N PRO A 369 -13.25 -34.80 6.67
CA PRO A 369 -14.54 -34.27 7.16
C PRO A 369 -14.35 -33.00 7.98
N ARG A 370 -13.22 -32.89 8.71
CA ARG A 370 -12.83 -31.71 9.49
C ARG A 370 -12.56 -30.47 8.63
N LEU A 371 -11.83 -30.64 7.49
CA LEU A 371 -11.58 -29.53 6.55
C LEU A 371 -12.88 -29.00 5.96
N ARG A 372 -13.74 -29.88 5.45
CA ARG A 372 -15.04 -29.51 4.90
C ARG A 372 -15.93 -28.84 5.92
N ARG A 373 -15.92 -29.33 7.18
CA ARG A 373 -16.65 -28.69 8.27
C ARG A 373 -16.11 -27.29 8.55
N ALA A 374 -14.80 -27.11 8.67
CA ALA A 374 -14.17 -25.82 8.88
C ALA A 374 -14.48 -24.84 7.73
N GLY A 375 -14.37 -25.29 6.46
CA GLY A 375 -14.73 -24.47 5.30
C GLY A 375 -16.19 -24.05 5.28
N ARG A 376 -17.11 -24.95 5.65
CA ARG A 376 -18.54 -24.60 5.79
C ARG A 376 -18.78 -23.58 6.91
N MET A 377 -18.09 -23.72 8.05
CA MET A 377 -18.20 -22.76 9.16
C MET A 377 -17.64 -21.39 8.76
N SER A 378 -16.48 -21.34 8.11
CA SER A 378 -15.92 -20.08 7.59
C SER A 378 -16.85 -19.42 6.57
N ALA A 379 -17.43 -20.21 5.65
CA ALA A 379 -18.39 -19.68 4.68
C ALA A 379 -19.72 -19.24 5.33
N LEU A 380 -20.18 -19.92 6.39
CA LEU A 380 -21.34 -19.50 7.18
C LEU A 380 -21.05 -18.18 7.90
N CYS A 381 -19.89 -18.06 8.52
CA CYS A 381 -19.45 -16.80 9.16
C CYS A 381 -19.43 -15.66 8.12
N LEU A 382 -18.87 -15.88 6.93
CA LEU A 382 -18.91 -14.90 5.85
C LEU A 382 -20.32 -14.55 5.40
N PHE A 383 -21.21 -15.53 5.31
CA PHE A 383 -22.60 -15.28 4.93
C PHE A 383 -23.34 -14.46 6.00
N THR A 384 -23.09 -14.73 7.29
CA THR A 384 -23.62 -13.89 8.38
C THR A 384 -23.11 -12.45 8.26
N VAL A 385 -21.81 -12.27 8.03
CA VAL A 385 -21.23 -10.94 7.76
C VAL A 385 -21.86 -10.31 6.51
N GLY A 386 -22.05 -11.10 5.45
CA GLY A 386 -22.71 -10.66 4.22
C GLY A 386 -24.13 -10.13 4.44
N ILE A 387 -24.93 -10.81 5.28
CA ILE A 387 -26.26 -10.33 5.67
C ILE A 387 -26.14 -9.01 6.45
N ILE A 388 -25.21 -8.92 7.41
CA ILE A 388 -25.03 -7.70 8.21
C ILE A 388 -24.64 -6.52 7.29
N VAL A 389 -23.70 -6.73 6.38
CA VAL A 389 -23.28 -5.70 5.41
C VAL A 389 -24.44 -5.31 4.50
N PHE A 390 -25.22 -6.27 4.02
CA PHE A 390 -26.41 -6.00 3.19
C PHE A 390 -27.44 -5.16 3.95
N VAL A 391 -27.78 -5.54 5.19
CA VAL A 391 -28.75 -4.80 6.01
C VAL A 391 -28.22 -3.39 6.30
N ALA A 392 -26.93 -3.25 6.64
CA ALA A 392 -26.33 -1.96 6.90
C ALA A 392 -26.35 -1.06 5.65
N THR A 393 -25.92 -1.57 4.50
CA THR A 393 -25.92 -0.79 3.25
C THR A 393 -27.34 -0.47 2.78
N MET A 394 -28.32 -1.36 3.01
CA MET A 394 -29.72 -1.08 2.72
C MET A 394 -30.28 0.01 3.67
N GLY A 395 -29.91 -0.03 4.95
CA GLY A 395 -30.23 1.04 5.89
C GLY A 395 -29.65 2.39 5.47
N LEU A 396 -28.36 2.41 5.05
CA LEU A 396 -27.73 3.61 4.53
C LEU A 396 -28.41 4.12 3.24
N LEU A 397 -28.84 3.22 2.35
CA LEU A 397 -29.59 3.58 1.15
C LEU A 397 -30.94 4.20 1.48
N MET A 398 -31.66 3.67 2.49
CA MET A 398 -32.94 4.24 2.96
C MET A 398 -32.75 5.62 3.62
N LEU A 399 -31.66 5.79 4.37
CA LEU A 399 -31.31 7.07 5.01
C LEU A 399 -30.77 8.10 4.00
N SER A 400 -30.27 7.66 2.84
CA SER A 400 -29.67 8.53 1.84
C SER A 400 -30.72 9.45 1.22
N LYS A 401 -30.41 10.74 1.15
CA LYS A 401 -31.24 11.76 0.48
C LYS A 401 -30.64 12.10 -0.88
N ARG A 402 -31.48 12.51 -1.83
CA ARG A 402 -30.97 13.01 -3.10
C ARG A 402 -30.17 14.31 -2.86
N PRO A 403 -28.95 14.41 -3.39
CA PRO A 403 -28.18 15.65 -3.28
C PRO A 403 -28.95 16.80 -3.92
N PRO A 404 -28.81 18.04 -3.40
CA PRO A 404 -29.31 19.23 -4.08
C PRO A 404 -28.69 19.37 -5.47
N ALA A 405 -29.43 19.91 -6.43
CA ALA A 405 -28.90 20.16 -7.76
C ALA A 405 -27.75 21.18 -7.69
N GLY A 406 -26.60 20.86 -8.27
CA GLY A 406 -25.42 21.73 -8.30
C GLY A 406 -24.55 21.72 -7.03
N ALA A 407 -24.93 20.98 -5.96
CA ALA A 407 -24.09 20.87 -4.78
C ALA A 407 -22.89 19.93 -5.04
N GLU A 408 -21.69 20.32 -4.63
CA GLU A 408 -20.52 19.44 -4.60
C GLU A 408 -20.61 18.45 -3.44
N LEU A 409 -19.90 17.32 -3.56
CA LEU A 409 -19.85 16.35 -2.46
C LEU A 409 -19.24 16.98 -1.20
N ALA A 410 -18.22 17.83 -1.34
CA ALA A 410 -17.56 18.50 -0.24
C ALA A 410 -18.50 19.36 0.62
N ASP A 411 -19.48 20.04 0.00
CA ASP A 411 -20.46 20.89 0.67
C ASP A 411 -21.42 20.08 1.57
N LEU A 412 -21.50 18.78 1.31
CA LEU A 412 -22.41 17.86 1.99
C LEU A 412 -21.73 17.05 3.09
N LEU A 413 -20.41 17.21 3.29
CA LEU A 413 -19.65 16.51 4.31
C LEU A 413 -19.74 17.24 5.66
N LYS A 414 -19.67 16.47 6.74
CA LYS A 414 -19.43 17.00 8.09
C LYS A 414 -18.01 16.67 8.48
N ARG A 415 -17.14 17.67 8.53
CA ARG A 415 -15.72 17.49 8.86
C ARG A 415 -15.53 16.88 10.26
N ASN A 416 -14.81 15.74 10.32
CA ASN A 416 -14.43 15.03 11.54
C ASN A 416 -12.90 14.84 11.58
N PRO A 417 -12.11 15.89 11.88
CA PRO A 417 -10.64 15.86 11.80
C PRO A 417 -9.99 14.76 12.64
N GLU A 418 -10.63 14.36 13.76
CA GLU A 418 -10.14 13.28 14.63
C GLU A 418 -10.00 11.92 13.93
N GLN A 419 -10.67 11.72 12.80
CA GLN A 419 -10.65 10.47 12.05
C GLN A 419 -9.63 10.49 10.88
N TYR A 420 -8.99 11.61 10.62
CA TYR A 420 -8.09 11.77 9.46
C TYR A 420 -6.71 11.13 9.66
N ALA A 421 -6.44 10.57 10.83
CA ALA A 421 -5.33 9.65 11.04
C ALA A 421 -5.38 8.38 10.15
N LEU A 422 -6.54 8.09 9.55
CA LEU A 422 -6.74 7.00 8.60
C LEU A 422 -6.81 7.56 7.17
N SER A 423 -6.14 6.93 6.21
CA SER A 423 -6.16 7.34 4.79
C SER A 423 -7.57 7.41 4.17
N LEU A 424 -8.53 6.69 4.76
CA LEU A 424 -9.94 6.73 4.35
C LEU A 424 -10.83 7.41 5.42
N GLY A 425 -10.26 8.24 6.29
CA GLY A 425 -10.96 8.91 7.38
C GLY A 425 -12.18 9.74 6.94
N HIS A 426 -12.13 10.32 5.75
CA HIS A 426 -13.25 11.07 5.15
C HIS A 426 -14.54 10.26 4.92
N VAL A 427 -14.51 8.94 4.99
CA VAL A 427 -15.73 8.11 4.97
C VAL A 427 -16.63 8.41 6.18
N PHE A 428 -16.04 8.84 7.30
CA PHE A 428 -16.79 9.23 8.51
C PHE A 428 -17.44 10.62 8.42
N ASP A 429 -17.13 11.41 7.39
CA ASP A 429 -17.73 12.72 7.12
C ASP A 429 -19.07 12.65 6.40
N LEU A 430 -19.47 11.45 5.94
CA LEU A 430 -20.64 11.26 5.08
C LEU A 430 -21.96 11.55 5.82
N THR A 431 -22.63 12.61 5.39
CA THR A 431 -24.00 12.93 5.80
C THR A 431 -25.03 12.13 4.97
N PRO A 432 -26.33 12.10 5.36
CA PRO A 432 -27.38 11.48 4.54
C PRO A 432 -27.47 12.03 3.10
N GLN A 433 -27.17 13.31 2.88
CA GLN A 433 -27.12 13.91 1.53
C GLN A 433 -25.89 13.42 0.77
N ALA A 434 -24.71 13.40 1.42
CA ALA A 434 -23.49 12.88 0.83
C ALA A 434 -23.61 11.40 0.45
N LEU A 435 -24.26 10.59 1.29
CA LEU A 435 -24.57 9.18 0.97
C LEU A 435 -25.38 9.01 -0.32
N GLY A 436 -26.16 10.03 -0.69
CA GLY A 436 -26.91 10.05 -1.95
C GLY A 436 -26.04 9.95 -3.22
N TRP A 437 -24.79 10.39 -3.14
CA TRP A 437 -23.81 10.27 -4.23
C TRP A 437 -23.34 8.81 -4.44
N PHE A 438 -23.40 7.96 -3.39
CA PHE A 438 -22.83 6.61 -3.39
C PHE A 438 -23.88 5.49 -3.46
N ARG A 439 -25.10 5.81 -3.89
CA ARG A 439 -26.21 4.82 -3.92
C ARG A 439 -25.89 3.59 -4.77
N GLY A 440 -25.23 3.78 -5.91
CA GLY A 440 -24.83 2.69 -6.81
C GLY A 440 -23.77 1.78 -6.15
N GLU A 441 -22.75 2.39 -5.58
CA GLU A 441 -21.67 1.69 -4.89
C GLU A 441 -22.17 0.94 -3.65
N LEU A 442 -23.03 1.57 -2.85
CA LEU A 442 -23.68 0.92 -1.70
C LEU A 442 -24.52 -0.29 -2.13
N ALA A 443 -25.26 -0.17 -3.22
CA ALA A 443 -26.05 -1.28 -3.76
C ALA A 443 -25.14 -2.43 -4.26
N ILE A 444 -24.05 -2.12 -4.98
CA ILE A 444 -23.08 -3.12 -5.45
C ILE A 444 -22.45 -3.83 -4.25
N VAL A 445 -22.02 -3.10 -3.21
CA VAL A 445 -21.42 -3.67 -2.01
C VAL A 445 -22.44 -4.56 -1.28
N GLY A 446 -23.64 -4.07 -0.98
CA GLY A 446 -24.66 -4.82 -0.26
C GLY A 446 -25.07 -6.09 -0.99
N LEU A 447 -25.48 -5.98 -2.25
CA LEU A 447 -25.89 -7.12 -3.07
C LEU A 447 -24.71 -8.07 -3.33
N GLY A 448 -23.53 -7.54 -3.59
CA GLY A 448 -22.31 -8.32 -3.78
C GLY A 448 -22.01 -9.20 -2.58
N PHE A 449 -22.03 -8.63 -1.37
CA PHE A 449 -21.82 -9.40 -0.14
C PHE A 449 -22.93 -10.44 0.07
N LEU A 450 -24.20 -10.08 -0.05
CA LEU A 450 -25.30 -11.01 0.15
C LEU A 450 -25.23 -12.20 -0.84
N ILE A 451 -25.12 -11.91 -2.12
CA ILE A 451 -25.13 -12.92 -3.19
C ILE A 451 -23.84 -13.73 -3.16
N GLY A 452 -22.67 -13.07 -3.10
CA GLY A 452 -21.38 -13.75 -3.19
C GLY A 452 -21.10 -14.66 -2.01
N THR A 453 -21.35 -14.19 -0.78
CA THR A 453 -21.19 -15.01 0.43
C THR A 453 -22.27 -16.09 0.54
N GLY A 454 -23.50 -15.81 0.11
CA GLY A 454 -24.59 -16.77 0.06
C GLY A 454 -24.29 -17.91 -0.92
N LEU A 455 -23.80 -17.61 -2.13
CA LEU A 455 -23.33 -18.60 -3.10
C LEU A 455 -22.16 -19.40 -2.55
N ALA A 456 -21.21 -18.73 -1.91
CA ALA A 456 -20.05 -19.38 -1.32
C ALA A 456 -20.43 -20.38 -0.23
N TRP A 457 -21.36 -20.03 0.64
CA TRP A 457 -21.90 -20.94 1.66
C TRP A 457 -22.69 -22.09 1.04
N HIS A 458 -23.61 -21.79 0.10
CA HIS A 458 -24.44 -22.79 -0.57
C HIS A 458 -23.60 -23.84 -1.31
N THR A 459 -22.62 -23.40 -2.09
CA THR A 459 -21.75 -24.30 -2.87
C THR A 459 -20.84 -25.14 -1.98
N ARG A 460 -20.35 -24.62 -0.84
CA ARG A 460 -19.62 -25.42 0.15
C ARG A 460 -20.49 -26.47 0.83
N ARG A 461 -21.77 -26.18 1.08
CA ARG A 461 -22.71 -27.21 1.55
C ARG A 461 -22.86 -28.36 0.55
N ARG A 462 -22.76 -28.06 -0.74
CA ARG A 462 -22.76 -29.06 -1.83
C ARG A 462 -21.40 -29.68 -2.12
N ASN A 463 -20.38 -29.46 -1.28
CA ASN A 463 -19.01 -29.95 -1.46
C ASN A 463 -18.34 -29.45 -2.75
N LEU A 464 -18.62 -28.23 -3.17
CA LEU A 464 -18.03 -27.55 -4.32
C LEU A 464 -17.16 -26.36 -3.90
N PRO A 465 -16.05 -26.57 -3.13
CA PRO A 465 -15.24 -25.48 -2.58
C PRO A 465 -14.57 -24.62 -3.66
N GLY A 466 -14.23 -25.18 -4.82
CA GLY A 466 -13.67 -24.41 -5.94
C GLY A 466 -14.64 -23.37 -6.49
N VAL A 467 -15.93 -23.72 -6.64
CA VAL A 467 -16.98 -22.79 -7.05
C VAL A 467 -17.23 -21.73 -5.99
N SER A 468 -17.18 -22.12 -4.73
CA SER A 468 -17.28 -21.18 -3.60
C SER A 468 -16.16 -20.13 -3.63
N ASN A 469 -14.91 -20.56 -3.87
CA ASN A 469 -13.76 -19.65 -3.95
C ASN A 469 -13.89 -18.70 -5.16
N ALA A 470 -14.38 -19.18 -6.29
CA ALA A 470 -14.66 -18.35 -7.46
C ALA A 470 -15.77 -17.33 -7.19
N ALA A 471 -16.86 -17.72 -6.47
CA ALA A 471 -17.92 -16.80 -6.10
C ALA A 471 -17.41 -15.66 -5.20
N LEU A 472 -16.57 -15.96 -4.21
CA LEU A 472 -15.94 -14.94 -3.36
C LEU A 472 -14.99 -14.02 -4.15
N ALA A 473 -14.20 -14.57 -5.06
CA ALA A 473 -13.30 -13.78 -5.89
C ALA A 473 -14.08 -12.83 -6.83
N LEU A 474 -15.14 -13.30 -7.48
CA LEU A 474 -16.00 -12.48 -8.35
C LEU A 474 -16.76 -11.42 -7.54
N MET A 475 -17.25 -11.75 -6.35
CA MET A 475 -17.80 -10.78 -5.41
C MET A 475 -16.80 -9.66 -5.15
N MET A 476 -15.54 -10.01 -4.84
CA MET A 476 -14.52 -8.99 -4.58
C MET A 476 -14.20 -8.15 -5.81
N VAL A 477 -14.16 -8.72 -7.00
CA VAL A 477 -14.00 -7.92 -8.24
C VAL A 477 -15.08 -6.84 -8.32
N ALA A 478 -16.34 -7.19 -8.07
CA ALA A 478 -17.45 -6.22 -8.08
C ALA A 478 -17.32 -5.16 -6.97
N ILE A 479 -16.92 -5.57 -5.75
CA ILE A 479 -16.72 -4.66 -4.62
C ILE A 479 -15.54 -3.71 -4.89
N LEU A 480 -14.41 -4.23 -5.40
CA LEU A 480 -13.25 -3.40 -5.74
C LEU A 480 -13.55 -2.41 -6.86
N PHE A 481 -14.44 -2.78 -7.79
CA PHE A 481 -14.97 -1.86 -8.79
C PHE A 481 -15.83 -0.75 -8.15
N ALA A 482 -16.70 -1.08 -7.18
CA ALA A 482 -17.45 -0.08 -6.42
C ALA A 482 -16.53 0.85 -5.63
N VAL A 483 -15.47 0.33 -5.01
CA VAL A 483 -14.43 1.15 -4.34
C VAL A 483 -13.76 2.08 -5.35
N TRP A 484 -13.43 1.61 -6.55
CA TRP A 484 -12.85 2.45 -7.60
C TRP A 484 -13.78 3.61 -8.01
N LEU A 485 -15.08 3.36 -8.17
CA LEU A 485 -16.08 4.39 -8.45
C LEU A 485 -16.18 5.40 -7.29
N ALA A 486 -16.18 4.91 -6.06
CA ALA A 486 -16.26 5.77 -4.87
C ALA A 486 -15.03 6.69 -4.76
N LEU A 487 -13.82 6.16 -4.97
CA LEU A 487 -12.59 6.95 -4.95
C LEU A 487 -12.58 8.05 -6.02
N GLN A 488 -13.17 7.83 -7.19
CA GLN A 488 -13.30 8.88 -8.20
C GLN A 488 -14.20 10.03 -7.75
N LYS A 489 -15.27 9.73 -7.00
CA LYS A 489 -16.17 10.76 -6.44
C LYS A 489 -15.50 11.54 -5.31
N PHE A 490 -14.60 10.90 -4.55
CA PHE A 490 -13.80 11.57 -3.52
C PHE A 490 -12.58 12.31 -4.07
N ALA A 491 -12.17 12.07 -5.31
CA ALA A 491 -10.94 12.64 -5.85
C ALA A 491 -10.82 14.18 -5.73
N PRO A 492 -11.88 14.99 -5.97
CA PRO A 492 -11.79 16.45 -5.78
C PRO A 492 -11.51 16.85 -4.33
N ILE A 493 -11.99 16.05 -3.35
CA ILE A 493 -11.76 16.30 -1.92
C ILE A 493 -10.33 15.90 -1.54
N LEU A 494 -9.84 14.78 -2.08
CA LEU A 494 -8.53 14.21 -1.76
C LEU A 494 -7.38 14.81 -2.58
N GLY A 495 -7.66 15.62 -3.60
CA GLY A 495 -6.66 16.25 -4.47
C GLY A 495 -7.13 17.59 -4.97
N SER A 496 -6.27 18.32 -5.67
CA SER A 496 -6.52 19.67 -6.18
C SER A 496 -6.30 19.79 -7.70
N LYS A 497 -6.54 18.71 -8.46
CA LYS A 497 -6.29 18.66 -9.92
C LYS A 497 -7.08 19.72 -10.69
N GLU A 498 -8.38 19.83 -10.40
CA GLU A 498 -9.26 20.80 -11.06
C GLU A 498 -8.79 22.23 -10.83
N LEU A 499 -8.32 22.51 -9.60
CA LEU A 499 -7.76 23.81 -9.21
C LEU A 499 -6.43 24.06 -9.94
N ALA A 500 -5.56 23.06 -10.06
CA ALA A 500 -4.32 23.17 -10.83
C ALA A 500 -4.60 23.46 -12.32
N VAL A 501 -5.60 22.80 -12.92
CA VAL A 501 -6.02 23.07 -14.31
C VAL A 501 -6.58 24.49 -14.45
N ALA A 502 -7.32 24.99 -13.46
CA ALA A 502 -7.81 26.37 -13.49
C ALA A 502 -6.66 27.40 -13.46
N ILE A 503 -5.65 27.17 -12.62
CA ILE A 503 -4.44 28.01 -12.58
C ILE A 503 -3.71 27.95 -13.93
N GLN A 504 -3.45 26.76 -14.47
CA GLN A 504 -2.70 26.60 -15.73
C GLN A 504 -3.30 27.36 -16.90
N ARG A 505 -4.63 27.52 -16.95
CA ARG A 505 -5.33 28.26 -18.04
C ARG A 505 -5.00 29.74 -18.04
N VAL A 506 -4.64 30.32 -16.91
CA VAL A 506 -4.46 31.77 -16.74
C VAL A 506 -3.05 32.15 -16.27
N TYR A 507 -2.24 31.18 -15.90
CA TYR A 507 -0.88 31.37 -15.39
C TYR A 507 0.02 32.06 -16.41
N ARG A 508 0.80 33.03 -15.94
CA ARG A 508 1.85 33.73 -16.73
C ARG A 508 3.20 33.60 -16.00
N PRO A 509 4.33 33.56 -16.73
CA PRO A 509 5.65 33.57 -16.10
C PRO A 509 5.80 34.74 -15.12
N GLY A 510 6.17 34.44 -13.89
CA GLY A 510 6.29 35.42 -12.79
C GLY A 510 5.13 35.40 -11.78
N ASP A 511 4.01 34.75 -12.11
CA ASP A 511 2.93 34.49 -11.16
C ASP A 511 3.39 33.52 -10.06
N VAL A 512 2.80 33.62 -8.88
CA VAL A 512 3.17 32.83 -7.69
C VAL A 512 1.97 32.02 -7.22
N ILE A 513 2.20 30.72 -6.96
CA ILE A 513 1.23 29.82 -6.32
C ILE A 513 1.60 29.69 -4.86
N VAL A 514 0.64 29.91 -3.95
CA VAL A 514 0.82 29.80 -2.50
C VAL A 514 -0.19 28.81 -1.94
N ILE A 515 0.26 27.90 -1.08
CA ILE A 515 -0.60 26.98 -0.31
C ILE A 515 -0.77 27.59 1.09
N ASN A 516 -2.00 27.84 1.50
CA ASN A 516 -2.34 28.27 2.87
C ASN A 516 -2.46 27.03 3.76
N GLY A 517 -1.37 26.69 4.45
CA GLY A 517 -1.26 25.49 5.26
C GLY A 517 -0.01 24.66 4.94
N GLU A 518 -0.05 23.39 5.25
CA GLU A 518 1.05 22.45 4.96
C GLU A 518 1.16 22.15 3.47
N TYR A 519 2.38 21.86 2.99
CA TYR A 519 2.63 21.48 1.59
C TYR A 519 1.77 20.30 1.14
N GLU A 520 1.62 19.31 2.01
CA GLU A 520 0.88 18.09 1.77
C GLU A 520 -0.60 18.33 1.48
N SER A 521 -1.18 19.40 2.01
CA SER A 521 -2.60 19.72 1.83
C SER A 521 -2.97 20.15 0.40
N GLY A 522 -1.98 20.62 -0.38
CA GLY A 522 -2.16 21.06 -1.77
C GLY A 522 -1.04 20.60 -2.71
N SER A 523 -0.31 19.54 -2.35
CA SER A 523 0.88 19.07 -3.08
C SER A 523 0.59 18.65 -4.53
N THR A 524 -0.64 18.27 -4.86
CA THR A 524 -1.06 18.03 -6.24
C THR A 524 -0.97 19.28 -7.13
N LEU A 525 -1.04 20.49 -6.58
CA LEU A 525 -0.83 21.72 -7.37
C LEU A 525 0.58 21.75 -7.97
N ASN A 526 1.59 21.47 -7.16
CA ASN A 526 2.99 21.43 -7.61
C ASN A 526 3.18 20.38 -8.72
N PHE A 527 2.64 19.16 -8.51
CA PHE A 527 2.75 18.08 -9.50
C PHE A 527 2.05 18.41 -10.83
N TYR A 528 0.77 18.85 -10.77
CA TYR A 528 -0.01 19.08 -11.99
C TYR A 528 0.38 20.35 -12.73
N THR A 529 0.68 21.44 -12.02
CA THR A 529 1.12 22.68 -12.67
C THR A 529 2.56 22.59 -13.18
N GLY A 530 3.39 21.80 -12.50
CA GLY A 530 4.83 21.77 -12.75
C GLY A 530 5.55 23.02 -12.24
N ILE A 531 4.88 23.86 -11.45
CA ILE A 531 5.37 25.13 -10.95
C ILE A 531 5.67 24.98 -9.48
N PRO A 532 6.84 25.47 -8.99
CA PRO A 532 7.14 25.51 -7.57
C PRO A 532 6.08 26.30 -6.80
N VAL A 533 5.72 25.83 -5.61
CA VAL A 533 4.72 26.47 -4.77
C VAL A 533 5.39 27.14 -3.58
N ARG A 534 4.73 28.14 -2.99
CA ARG A 534 5.11 28.72 -1.71
C ARG A 534 4.14 28.26 -0.63
N ILE A 535 4.59 28.23 0.61
CA ILE A 535 3.85 27.66 1.74
C ILE A 535 3.67 28.76 2.76
N LEU A 536 2.42 29.04 3.11
CA LEU A 536 2.09 30.04 4.11
C LEU A 536 2.03 29.38 5.48
N HIS A 537 2.75 29.93 6.44
CA HIS A 537 2.85 29.67 7.86
C HIS A 537 3.91 28.66 8.29
N GLU A 538 3.97 27.40 7.84
CA GLU A 538 4.74 26.42 8.59
C GLU A 538 5.79 25.64 7.78
N ARG A 539 6.96 25.50 8.41
CA ARG A 539 7.93 24.47 8.09
C ARG A 539 7.47 23.18 8.77
N SER A 540 6.73 22.36 8.08
CA SER A 540 6.15 21.14 8.65
C SER A 540 6.39 19.92 7.77
N ALA A 541 6.05 18.75 8.28
CA ALA A 541 5.96 17.48 7.59
C ALA A 541 7.17 17.15 6.68
N ASN A 542 6.94 16.77 5.45
CA ASN A 542 7.96 16.25 4.52
C ASN A 542 9.05 17.26 4.15
N LEU A 543 8.75 18.55 4.16
CA LEU A 543 9.70 19.60 3.77
C LEU A 543 10.52 20.15 4.97
N TRP A 544 10.12 19.83 6.19
CA TRP A 544 10.71 20.39 7.41
C TRP A 544 12.22 20.21 7.45
N TYR A 545 12.72 18.99 7.36
CA TYR A 545 14.14 18.74 7.55
C TYR A 545 15.02 19.30 6.43
N GLY A 546 14.59 19.13 5.18
CA GLY A 546 15.32 19.62 4.02
C GLY A 546 15.46 21.16 3.99
N SER A 547 14.51 21.87 4.61
CA SER A 547 14.50 23.33 4.66
C SER A 547 15.60 23.95 5.54
N PHE A 548 16.26 23.16 6.38
CA PHE A 548 17.39 23.62 7.21
C PHE A 548 18.73 23.61 6.48
N PHE A 549 18.80 23.07 5.28
CA PHE A 549 20.03 23.16 4.48
C PHE A 549 20.21 24.56 3.90
N PRO A 550 21.45 25.09 3.85
CA PRO A 550 21.71 26.47 3.41
C PRO A 550 21.28 26.77 1.96
N ASP A 551 21.20 25.75 1.13
CA ASP A 551 20.80 25.83 -0.29
C ASP A 551 19.30 25.60 -0.52
N ALA A 552 18.50 25.46 0.54
CA ALA A 552 17.07 25.29 0.43
C ALA A 552 16.41 26.55 -0.16
N PRO A 553 15.50 26.42 -1.14
CA PRO A 553 14.76 27.54 -1.68
C PRO A 553 13.89 28.20 -0.60
N GLN A 554 13.74 29.52 -0.69
CA GLN A 554 12.91 30.30 0.23
C GLN A 554 11.44 30.22 -0.19
N VAL A 555 10.77 29.13 0.20
CA VAL A 555 9.37 28.86 -0.17
C VAL A 555 8.38 29.19 0.95
N PHE A 556 8.87 29.43 2.17
CA PHE A 556 8.01 29.67 3.33
C PHE A 556 7.67 31.15 3.46
N GLU A 557 6.36 31.43 3.42
CA GLU A 557 5.81 32.76 3.57
C GLU A 557 5.25 32.97 4.98
N THR A 558 5.28 34.22 5.43
CA THR A 558 4.65 34.68 6.69
C THR A 558 3.44 35.55 6.36
N ASP A 559 2.60 35.86 7.35
CA ASP A 559 1.48 36.79 7.19
C ASP A 559 1.92 38.14 6.63
N ALA A 560 3.08 38.65 7.05
CA ALA A 560 3.64 39.92 6.57
C ALA A 560 4.17 39.79 5.13
N SER A 561 4.75 38.66 4.74
CA SER A 561 5.28 38.48 3.39
C SER A 561 4.16 38.21 2.38
N ILE A 562 3.15 37.39 2.71
CA ILE A 562 1.99 37.20 1.85
C ILE A 562 1.20 38.48 1.66
N ALA A 563 1.06 39.28 2.72
CA ALA A 563 0.40 40.58 2.63
C ALA A 563 1.09 41.52 1.63
N ARG A 564 2.44 41.57 1.65
CA ARG A 564 3.24 42.34 0.68
C ARG A 564 3.14 41.79 -0.74
N LEU A 565 3.17 40.47 -0.91
CA LEU A 565 2.98 39.83 -2.22
C LEU A 565 1.61 40.15 -2.78
N TRP A 566 0.57 40.13 -1.96
CA TRP A 566 -0.81 40.38 -2.36
C TRP A 566 -1.04 41.81 -2.83
N ASP A 567 -0.40 42.80 -2.17
CA ASP A 567 -0.48 44.22 -2.52
C ASP A 567 0.49 44.59 -3.66
N GLY A 568 1.42 43.69 -4.00
CA GLY A 568 2.45 43.92 -5.00
C GLY A 568 1.94 43.83 -6.44
N SER A 569 2.90 43.97 -7.38
CA SER A 569 2.63 43.83 -8.83
C SER A 569 2.50 42.36 -9.28
N THR A 570 2.93 41.41 -8.47
CA THR A 570 2.89 39.99 -8.75
C THR A 570 1.47 39.44 -8.62
N ARG A 571 1.03 38.62 -9.58
CA ARG A 571 -0.21 37.88 -9.45
C ARG A 571 0.00 36.66 -8.54
N VAL A 572 -0.88 36.50 -7.57
CA VAL A 572 -0.81 35.43 -6.58
C VAL A 572 -2.03 34.53 -6.72
N PHE A 573 -1.82 33.23 -6.77
CA PHE A 573 -2.84 32.19 -6.66
C PHE A 573 -2.71 31.53 -5.29
N LEU A 574 -3.65 31.85 -4.39
CA LEU A 574 -3.69 31.29 -3.05
C LEU A 574 -4.64 30.11 -3.00
N TRP A 575 -4.11 28.92 -2.80
CA TRP A 575 -4.89 27.74 -2.47
C TRP A 575 -5.25 27.78 -0.97
N THR A 576 -6.49 27.47 -0.65
CA THR A 576 -6.99 27.44 0.72
C THR A 576 -8.20 26.51 0.85
N ASP A 577 -8.38 25.89 2.02
CA ASP A 577 -9.57 25.11 2.37
C ASP A 577 -10.64 25.93 3.11
N VAL A 578 -10.37 27.21 3.33
CA VAL A 578 -11.32 28.19 3.90
C VAL A 578 -11.53 29.34 2.91
N ARG A 579 -12.77 29.75 2.72
CA ARG A 579 -13.10 30.84 1.79
C ARG A 579 -12.64 32.20 2.32
N ASP A 580 -12.84 32.43 3.60
CA ASP A 580 -12.49 33.70 4.25
C ASP A 580 -11.14 33.55 4.94
N VAL A 581 -10.09 34.01 4.27
CA VAL A 581 -8.72 33.97 4.77
C VAL A 581 -8.48 35.19 5.66
N PRO A 582 -8.24 35.04 6.97
CA PRO A 582 -8.12 36.17 7.90
C PRO A 582 -7.04 37.18 7.50
N GLN A 583 -5.92 36.72 6.94
CA GLN A 583 -4.80 37.53 6.48
C GLN A 583 -5.17 38.44 5.28
N LEU A 584 -6.25 38.14 4.60
CA LEU A 584 -6.75 38.90 3.43
C LEU A 584 -8.08 39.62 3.69
N ALA A 585 -8.60 39.60 4.93
CA ALA A 585 -9.95 40.10 5.25
C ALA A 585 -10.20 41.59 4.84
N ALA A 586 -9.13 42.40 4.77
CA ALA A 586 -9.22 43.80 4.36
C ALA A 586 -8.75 44.03 2.91
N LYS A 587 -8.49 42.98 2.12
CA LYS A 587 -7.90 43.09 0.78
C LYS A 587 -8.84 42.53 -0.29
N PRO A 588 -8.80 43.07 -1.51
CA PRO A 588 -9.57 42.47 -2.61
C PRO A 588 -9.03 41.07 -2.91
N ALA A 589 -9.89 40.07 -2.81
CA ALA A 589 -9.61 38.70 -3.18
C ALA A 589 -10.70 38.20 -4.14
N PHE A 590 -10.28 37.64 -5.25
CA PHE A 590 -11.18 37.13 -6.27
C PHE A 590 -11.06 35.61 -6.32
N GLU A 591 -12.20 34.94 -6.29
CA GLU A 591 -12.25 33.48 -6.48
C GLU A 591 -12.03 33.17 -7.96
N LEU A 592 -10.94 32.44 -8.26
CA LEU A 592 -10.64 31.94 -9.61
C LEU A 592 -11.37 30.61 -9.87
N ALA A 593 -11.35 29.72 -8.88
CA ALA A 593 -11.95 28.39 -8.96
C ALA A 593 -12.22 27.84 -7.56
N HIS A 594 -13.19 26.93 -7.48
CA HIS A 594 -13.37 26.06 -6.30
C HIS A 594 -13.63 24.63 -6.76
N SER A 595 -13.21 23.68 -5.96
CA SER A 595 -13.47 22.24 -6.16
C SER A 595 -13.13 21.46 -4.88
N GLY A 596 -13.98 20.52 -4.51
CA GLY A 596 -13.74 19.63 -3.39
C GLY A 596 -13.65 20.34 -2.02
N GLY A 597 -14.31 21.48 -1.85
CA GLY A 597 -14.27 22.32 -0.64
C GLY A 597 -12.98 23.12 -0.48
N LYS A 598 -12.23 23.30 -1.57
CA LYS A 598 -10.98 24.05 -1.66
C LYS A 598 -11.13 25.16 -2.69
N TYR A 599 -10.39 26.26 -2.53
CA TYR A 599 -10.51 27.48 -3.32
C TYR A 599 -9.15 27.91 -3.85
N ILE A 600 -9.14 28.53 -5.04
CA ILE A 600 -8.04 29.36 -5.52
C ILE A 600 -8.52 30.81 -5.49
N LEU A 601 -7.92 31.57 -4.60
CA LEU A 601 -8.11 33.02 -4.53
C LEU A 601 -6.98 33.72 -5.26
N THR A 602 -7.26 34.87 -5.88
CA THR A 602 -6.24 35.69 -6.56
C THR A 602 -6.40 37.17 -6.21
N ASN A 603 -5.29 37.89 -6.18
CA ASN A 603 -5.26 39.33 -5.93
C ASN A 603 -5.68 40.16 -7.16
N ARG A 604 -5.80 39.55 -8.34
CA ARG A 604 -6.12 40.20 -9.63
C ARG A 604 -7.09 39.36 -10.44
N ARG A 605 -7.92 40.03 -11.22
CA ARG A 605 -8.90 39.36 -12.10
C ARG A 605 -8.34 39.00 -13.48
N ASP A 606 -7.20 39.60 -13.89
CA ASP A 606 -6.66 39.49 -15.27
C ASP A 606 -5.42 38.57 -15.33
#